data_9254c369119b0c68dbe164deab570360
#
_entry.id   9254c369119b0c68dbe164deab570360
#
_cell.length_a   1.000
_cell.length_b   1.000
_cell.length_c   1.000
_cell.angle_alpha   90.00
_cell.angle_beta   90.00
_cell.angle_gamma   90.00
#
_symmetry.space_group_name_H-M   'P 1'
#
loop_
_entity.id
_entity.type
_entity.pdbx_description
1 polymer ?
#
loop_
_entity_poly.entity_id
_entity_poly.type
_entity_poly.pdbx_seq_one_letter_code
_entity_poly.pdbx_strand_id
1 'polypeptide(L)'
;MHGVMSGPRQAARDKDVNAKVLLLLLVAMTGVAPISLYMFLPALPMLATTFGGGISAAQMTVSLYMVGIACSQILMGPLSDRFGRRPVLLAGLGLMVAASVACMFAESLPQLIAARFLQALGGATGMVISRAIIRDLYERERVGAMISLVIAVMMIAQMLSPLTGGLIETAFGWRAIFYVITGVALLTALAIAIALPETRRVRAEGGGFRGDVGGLLTSRAFIGYALCQVLASQIIFVFAGGGPYIVVTQMGRTSAEYGAWFAATGFAYLVGNLVCVRLAPRHSLEKLIWLGLALQVTGSVLNLCWSIAGINQVPQWLFGTQMIVMVGNAIVMANSVAGAISVRPEAAGTASGAMGFLQMGIGSLLSQFGAYLGGHFTTTLPLTSAVLVLSIACASTMLFVVPRRSLVVSEALIEQAEENEAGVM
;
A
#
# COMPACT_ATOMS: atom_id res chain seq x y z
N MET A 1 -56.49 9.74 -8.69
CA MET A 1 -55.40 9.46 -9.63
C MET A 1 -54.11 9.86 -8.97
N HIS A 2 -53.45 8.94 -8.23
CA HIS A 2 -52.16 9.15 -7.63
C HIS A 2 -51.10 8.50 -8.50
N GLY A 3 -50.41 9.30 -9.32
CA GLY A 3 -49.19 8.91 -10.00
C GLY A 3 -48.03 8.89 -9.00
N VAL A 4 -47.67 7.70 -8.53
CA VAL A 4 -46.44 7.48 -7.76
C VAL A 4 -45.27 7.65 -8.74
N MET A 5 -44.60 8.77 -8.69
CA MET A 5 -43.32 8.96 -9.37
C MET A 5 -42.32 8.01 -8.71
N SER A 6 -42.01 6.89 -9.37
CA SER A 6 -40.93 5.99 -9.02
C SER A 6 -39.60 6.76 -9.15
N GLY A 7 -39.02 7.15 -8.02
CA GLY A 7 -37.78 7.88 -7.95
C GLY A 7 -36.59 7.03 -8.43
N PRO A 8 -35.44 7.64 -8.70
CA PRO A 8 -34.25 7.00 -9.26
C PRO A 8 -33.65 5.85 -8.41
N ARG A 9 -34.22 5.56 -7.25
CA ARG A 9 -33.87 4.43 -6.39
C ARG A 9 -34.26 3.05 -6.94
N GLN A 10 -35.20 2.97 -7.89
CA GLN A 10 -35.67 1.72 -8.46
C GLN A 10 -34.85 1.26 -9.68
N ALA A 11 -34.32 2.18 -10.47
CA ALA A 11 -33.50 1.85 -11.65
C ALA A 11 -32.10 1.26 -11.30
N ALA A 12 -31.61 1.47 -10.09
CA ALA A 12 -30.32 0.88 -9.61
C ALA A 12 -30.48 -0.55 -9.05
N ARG A 13 -31.72 -1.01 -8.82
CA ARG A 13 -32.04 -2.35 -8.29
C ARG A 13 -32.12 -3.44 -9.37
N ASP A 14 -32.21 -3.07 -10.64
CA ASP A 14 -32.46 -4.03 -11.74
C ASP A 14 -31.21 -4.70 -12.33
N LYS A 15 -30.03 -4.46 -11.76
CA LYS A 15 -28.87 -5.35 -11.94
C LYS A 15 -28.26 -5.60 -10.55
N ASP A 16 -28.86 -6.49 -9.78
CA ASP A 16 -28.26 -7.03 -8.55
C ASP A 16 -26.94 -7.73 -8.92
N VAL A 17 -25.85 -6.96 -8.94
CA VAL A 17 -24.51 -7.54 -8.97
C VAL A 17 -24.37 -8.36 -7.71
N ASN A 18 -24.23 -9.66 -7.87
CA ASN A 18 -24.02 -10.56 -6.73
C ASN A 18 -22.89 -9.99 -5.85
N ALA A 19 -23.16 -9.86 -4.55
CA ALA A 19 -22.22 -9.25 -3.61
C ALA A 19 -20.82 -9.88 -3.66
N LYS A 20 -20.73 -11.18 -3.98
CA LYS A 20 -19.44 -11.87 -4.18
C LYS A 20 -18.72 -11.40 -5.43
N VAL A 21 -19.45 -11.18 -6.54
CA VAL A 21 -18.88 -10.66 -7.80
C VAL A 21 -18.39 -9.24 -7.59
N LEU A 22 -19.18 -8.39 -6.93
CA LEU A 22 -18.77 -7.03 -6.59
C LEU A 22 -17.49 -7.01 -5.74
N LEU A 23 -17.41 -7.85 -4.71
CA LEU A 23 -16.21 -7.96 -3.88
C LEU A 23 -14.99 -8.38 -4.70
N LEU A 24 -15.13 -9.38 -5.57
CA LEU A 24 -14.03 -9.82 -6.45
C LEU A 24 -13.57 -8.71 -7.40
N LEU A 25 -14.49 -7.95 -7.99
CA LEU A 25 -14.16 -6.80 -8.84
C LEU A 25 -13.42 -5.71 -8.06
N LEU A 26 -13.90 -5.37 -6.85
CA LEU A 26 -13.27 -4.39 -5.97
C LEU A 26 -11.85 -4.80 -5.58
N VAL A 27 -11.64 -6.07 -5.25
CA VAL A 27 -10.32 -6.63 -4.92
C VAL A 27 -9.41 -6.61 -6.16
N ALA A 28 -9.89 -7.10 -7.30
CA ALA A 28 -9.12 -7.16 -8.54
C ALA A 28 -8.64 -5.76 -8.96
N MET A 29 -9.56 -4.79 -9.10
CA MET A 29 -9.19 -3.44 -9.53
C MET A 29 -8.29 -2.70 -8.52
N THR A 30 -8.43 -2.98 -7.22
CA THR A 30 -7.57 -2.38 -6.18
C THR A 30 -6.18 -3.00 -6.19
N GLY A 31 -6.07 -4.30 -6.50
CA GLY A 31 -4.85 -5.08 -6.41
C GLY A 31 -3.92 -4.98 -7.61
N VAL A 32 -4.43 -4.67 -8.82
CA VAL A 32 -3.65 -4.74 -10.06
C VAL A 32 -2.36 -3.92 -10.01
N ALA A 33 -2.40 -2.67 -9.52
CA ALA A 33 -1.21 -1.82 -9.44
C ALA A 33 -0.20 -2.29 -8.38
N PRO A 34 -0.59 -2.59 -7.12
CA PRO A 34 0.35 -3.14 -6.14
C PRO A 34 0.94 -4.50 -6.55
N ILE A 35 0.14 -5.38 -7.12
CA ILE A 35 0.63 -6.68 -7.64
C ILE A 35 1.71 -6.44 -8.69
N SER A 36 1.47 -5.55 -9.67
CA SER A 36 2.45 -5.20 -10.70
C SER A 36 3.73 -4.59 -10.13
N LEU A 37 3.63 -3.78 -9.06
CA LEU A 37 4.78 -3.20 -8.38
C LEU A 37 5.66 -4.30 -7.78
N TYR A 38 5.09 -5.14 -6.93
CA TYR A 38 5.83 -6.12 -6.15
C TYR A 38 6.30 -7.33 -6.97
N MET A 39 5.53 -7.74 -7.99
CA MET A 39 5.92 -8.81 -8.91
C MET A 39 7.18 -8.46 -9.71
N PHE A 40 7.44 -7.17 -9.94
CA PHE A 40 8.58 -6.72 -10.72
C PHE A 40 9.88 -6.56 -9.91
N LEU A 41 9.82 -6.46 -8.56
CA LEU A 41 11.00 -6.23 -7.72
C LEU A 41 12.13 -7.26 -7.92
N PRO A 42 11.85 -8.57 -8.01
CA PRO A 42 12.90 -9.58 -8.19
C PRO A 42 13.70 -9.41 -9.49
N ALA A 43 13.13 -8.77 -10.51
CA ALA A 43 13.74 -8.60 -11.82
C ALA A 43 14.75 -7.43 -11.90
N LEU A 44 14.81 -6.56 -10.89
CA LEU A 44 15.64 -5.35 -10.91
C LEU A 44 17.13 -5.61 -11.15
N PRO A 45 17.79 -6.59 -10.49
CA PRO A 45 19.20 -6.87 -10.74
C PRO A 45 19.49 -7.26 -12.18
N MET A 46 18.61 -8.07 -12.80
CA MET A 46 18.70 -8.47 -14.19
C MET A 46 18.59 -7.30 -15.15
N LEU A 47 17.72 -6.33 -14.87
CA LEU A 47 17.57 -5.11 -15.68
C LEU A 47 18.84 -4.24 -15.66
N ALA A 48 19.48 -4.13 -14.50
CA ALA A 48 20.71 -3.36 -14.35
C ALA A 48 21.83 -3.88 -15.27
N THR A 49 21.88 -5.19 -15.47
CA THR A 49 22.85 -5.85 -16.38
C THR A 49 22.38 -5.82 -17.84
N THR A 50 21.11 -6.09 -18.10
CA THR A 50 20.56 -6.19 -19.47
C THR A 50 20.68 -4.90 -20.25
N PHE A 51 20.41 -3.75 -19.62
CA PHE A 51 20.44 -2.45 -20.29
C PHE A 51 21.73 -1.66 -20.04
N GLY A 52 22.65 -2.15 -19.22
CA GLY A 52 23.92 -1.48 -18.92
C GLY A 52 23.82 -0.13 -18.20
N GLY A 53 22.60 0.25 -17.74
CA GLY A 53 22.33 1.53 -17.08
C GLY A 53 22.67 1.57 -15.59
N GLY A 54 23.11 0.44 -15.03
CA GLY A 54 23.43 0.31 -13.61
C GLY A 54 22.18 0.25 -12.71
N ILE A 55 22.44 0.06 -11.41
CA ILE A 55 21.43 -0.18 -10.38
C ILE A 55 20.44 0.99 -10.24
N SER A 56 20.97 2.23 -10.19
CA SER A 56 20.13 3.42 -10.01
C SER A 56 19.14 3.63 -11.15
N ALA A 57 19.56 3.37 -12.40
CA ALA A 57 18.69 3.51 -13.56
C ALA A 57 17.63 2.40 -13.62
N ALA A 58 18.00 1.15 -13.31
CA ALA A 58 17.03 0.05 -13.20
C ALA A 58 15.99 0.32 -12.11
N GLN A 59 16.40 0.84 -10.95
CA GLN A 59 15.51 1.20 -9.85
C GLN A 59 14.52 2.30 -10.21
N MET A 60 14.84 3.21 -11.13
CA MET A 60 13.91 4.25 -11.61
C MET A 60 12.63 3.66 -12.22
N THR A 61 12.67 2.42 -12.74
CA THR A 61 11.46 1.71 -13.21
C THR A 61 10.43 1.49 -12.10
N VAL A 62 10.88 1.31 -10.86
CA VAL A 62 10.04 1.18 -9.66
C VAL A 62 9.73 2.54 -9.06
N SER A 63 10.73 3.42 -8.95
CA SER A 63 10.55 4.74 -8.33
C SER A 63 9.53 5.58 -9.11
N LEU A 64 9.63 5.66 -10.44
CA LEU A 64 8.66 6.39 -11.25
C LEU A 64 7.31 5.66 -11.36
N TYR A 65 7.28 4.33 -11.22
CA TYR A 65 6.03 3.60 -11.03
C TYR A 65 5.29 4.09 -9.76
N MET A 66 5.99 4.23 -8.62
CA MET A 66 5.41 4.73 -7.39
C MET A 66 4.94 6.18 -7.50
N VAL A 67 5.68 7.03 -8.23
CA VAL A 67 5.24 8.40 -8.57
C VAL A 67 3.95 8.35 -9.40
N GLY A 68 3.83 7.43 -10.37
CA GLY A 68 2.61 7.22 -11.15
C GLY A 68 1.41 6.86 -10.27
N ILE A 69 1.59 5.96 -9.28
CA ILE A 69 0.56 5.66 -8.28
C ILE A 69 0.18 6.92 -7.49
N ALA A 70 1.15 7.70 -7.01
CA ALA A 70 0.92 8.93 -6.26
C ALA A 70 0.11 9.95 -7.09
N CYS A 71 0.49 10.18 -8.34
CA CYS A 71 -0.24 11.05 -9.27
C CYS A 71 -1.69 10.57 -9.48
N SER A 72 -1.88 9.27 -9.66
CA SER A 72 -3.22 8.68 -9.83
C SER A 72 -4.12 8.95 -8.62
N GLN A 73 -3.59 8.89 -7.39
CA GLN A 73 -4.35 9.13 -6.17
C GLN A 73 -4.93 10.55 -6.09
N ILE A 74 -4.26 11.54 -6.68
CA ILE A 74 -4.75 12.92 -6.73
C ILE A 74 -5.71 13.13 -7.91
N LEU A 75 -5.36 12.59 -9.09
CA LEU A 75 -6.04 12.91 -10.33
C LEU A 75 -7.34 12.13 -10.53
N MET A 76 -7.35 10.84 -10.17
CA MET A 76 -8.45 9.94 -10.57
C MET A 76 -9.73 10.13 -9.76
N GLY A 77 -9.62 10.67 -8.54
CA GLY A 77 -10.79 11.04 -7.73
C GLY A 77 -11.68 12.08 -8.46
N PRO A 78 -11.18 13.31 -8.67
CA PRO A 78 -11.91 14.36 -9.38
C PRO A 78 -12.34 13.97 -10.80
N LEU A 79 -11.49 13.24 -11.56
CA LEU A 79 -11.88 12.77 -12.88
C LEU A 79 -13.09 11.84 -12.82
N SER A 80 -13.11 10.89 -11.88
CA SER A 80 -14.22 9.94 -11.75
C SER A 80 -15.48 10.59 -11.20
N ASP A 81 -15.35 11.67 -10.42
CA ASP A 81 -16.49 12.48 -10.00
C ASP A 81 -17.11 13.26 -11.18
N ARG A 82 -16.29 13.69 -12.16
CA ARG A 82 -16.74 14.44 -13.32
C ARG A 82 -17.27 13.55 -14.44
N PHE A 83 -16.56 12.50 -14.79
CA PHE A 83 -16.85 11.69 -15.99
C PHE A 83 -17.57 10.37 -15.69
N GLY A 84 -17.74 10.01 -14.41
CA GLY A 84 -18.31 8.73 -13.98
C GLY A 84 -17.25 7.75 -13.51
N ARG A 85 -17.65 6.81 -12.63
CA ARG A 85 -16.74 5.82 -12.03
C ARG A 85 -16.26 4.81 -13.06
N ARG A 86 -17.21 4.21 -13.79
CA ARG A 86 -16.95 3.13 -14.76
C ARG A 86 -16.12 3.60 -15.95
N PRO A 87 -16.42 4.71 -16.66
CA PRO A 87 -15.62 5.17 -17.80
C PRO A 87 -14.17 5.48 -17.44
N VAL A 88 -13.94 6.18 -16.31
CA VAL A 88 -12.59 6.53 -15.87
C VAL A 88 -11.79 5.29 -15.46
N LEU A 89 -12.44 4.33 -14.79
CA LEU A 89 -11.81 3.06 -14.41
C LEU A 89 -11.40 2.24 -15.64
N LEU A 90 -12.28 2.13 -16.64
CA LEU A 90 -11.98 1.40 -17.88
C LEU A 90 -10.89 2.10 -18.70
N ALA A 91 -10.89 3.43 -18.78
CA ALA A 91 -9.83 4.19 -19.43
C ALA A 91 -8.48 3.99 -18.71
N GLY A 92 -8.46 4.00 -17.36
CA GLY A 92 -7.26 3.73 -16.58
C GLY A 92 -6.72 2.31 -16.79
N LEU A 93 -7.58 1.30 -16.73
CA LEU A 93 -7.18 -0.09 -17.03
C LEU A 93 -6.74 -0.28 -18.48
N GLY A 94 -7.39 0.38 -19.44
CA GLY A 94 -6.95 0.41 -20.82
C GLY A 94 -5.55 1.00 -20.99
N LEU A 95 -5.27 2.12 -20.31
CA LEU A 95 -3.93 2.72 -20.25
C LEU A 95 -2.92 1.75 -19.63
N MET A 96 -3.29 1.07 -18.54
CA MET A 96 -2.42 0.06 -17.90
C MET A 96 -2.10 -1.09 -18.85
N VAL A 97 -3.09 -1.63 -19.59
CA VAL A 97 -2.88 -2.70 -20.57
C VAL A 97 -1.94 -2.23 -21.69
N ALA A 98 -2.21 -1.07 -22.28
CA ALA A 98 -1.38 -0.52 -23.37
C ALA A 98 0.07 -0.27 -22.90
N ALA A 99 0.24 0.31 -21.70
CA ALA A 99 1.55 0.55 -21.11
C ALA A 99 2.27 -0.76 -20.73
N SER A 100 1.54 -1.79 -20.27
CA SER A 100 2.11 -3.13 -20.02
C SER A 100 2.65 -3.77 -21.29
N VAL A 101 1.90 -3.65 -22.39
CA VAL A 101 2.35 -4.10 -23.72
C VAL A 101 3.59 -3.31 -24.15
N ALA A 102 3.62 -1.99 -23.95
CA ALA A 102 4.83 -1.18 -24.23
C ALA A 102 6.04 -1.64 -23.42
N CYS A 103 5.86 -2.06 -22.16
CA CYS A 103 6.94 -2.62 -21.34
C CYS A 103 7.54 -3.92 -21.94
N MET A 104 6.72 -4.77 -22.60
CA MET A 104 7.23 -6.00 -23.21
C MET A 104 8.21 -5.72 -24.37
N PHE A 105 7.96 -4.65 -25.11
CA PHE A 105 8.74 -4.26 -26.29
C PHE A 105 9.77 -3.18 -25.98
N ALA A 106 10.01 -2.83 -24.71
CA ALA A 106 11.01 -1.84 -24.38
C ALA A 106 12.42 -2.32 -24.73
N GLU A 107 13.13 -1.52 -25.51
CA GLU A 107 14.52 -1.76 -25.96
C GLU A 107 15.54 -0.93 -25.17
N SER A 108 15.07 0.03 -24.34
CA SER A 108 15.89 0.87 -23.50
C SER A 108 15.26 1.14 -22.15
N LEU A 109 16.10 1.44 -21.14
CA LEU A 109 15.60 1.81 -19.80
C LEU A 109 14.67 3.03 -19.83
N PRO A 110 14.94 4.14 -20.54
CA PRO A 110 14.02 5.27 -20.61
C PRO A 110 12.63 4.90 -21.13
N GLN A 111 12.55 4.03 -22.16
CA GLN A 111 11.28 3.54 -22.69
C GLN A 111 10.55 2.72 -21.62
N LEU A 112 11.25 1.80 -20.94
CA LEU A 112 10.66 0.99 -19.89
C LEU A 112 10.19 1.86 -18.72
N ILE A 113 10.97 2.85 -18.29
CA ILE A 113 10.61 3.78 -17.21
C ILE A 113 9.35 4.57 -17.56
N ALA A 114 9.27 5.13 -18.77
CA ALA A 114 8.09 5.87 -19.22
C ALA A 114 6.84 4.98 -19.29
N ALA A 115 6.97 3.78 -19.84
CA ALA A 115 5.88 2.81 -19.89
C ALA A 115 5.43 2.38 -18.49
N ARG A 116 6.36 2.16 -17.54
CA ARG A 116 6.06 1.84 -16.15
C ARG A 116 5.32 2.96 -15.42
N PHE A 117 5.68 4.22 -15.67
CA PHE A 117 4.95 5.37 -15.12
C PHE A 117 3.50 5.41 -15.59
N LEU A 118 3.27 5.25 -16.91
CA LEU A 118 1.92 5.21 -17.48
C LEU A 118 1.12 3.99 -17.00
N GLN A 119 1.77 2.84 -16.88
CA GLN A 119 1.19 1.61 -16.34
C GLN A 119 0.67 1.83 -14.91
N ALA A 120 1.47 2.49 -14.06
CA ALA A 120 1.10 2.81 -12.70
C ALA A 120 -0.05 3.82 -12.62
N LEU A 121 0.02 4.88 -13.44
CA LEU A 121 -1.01 5.90 -13.51
C LEU A 121 -2.38 5.29 -13.87
N GLY A 122 -2.38 4.38 -14.84
CA GLY A 122 -3.57 3.64 -15.24
C GLY A 122 -4.05 2.64 -14.20
N GLY A 123 -3.15 1.79 -13.69
CA GLY A 123 -3.50 0.71 -12.77
C GLY A 123 -3.99 1.20 -11.40
N ALA A 124 -3.42 2.28 -10.89
CA ALA A 124 -3.81 2.83 -9.59
C ALA A 124 -5.18 3.52 -9.60
N THR A 125 -5.77 3.73 -10.77
CA THR A 125 -7.17 4.21 -10.92
C THR A 125 -8.13 3.34 -10.12
N GLY A 126 -7.93 2.01 -10.16
CA GLY A 126 -8.73 1.06 -9.40
C GLY A 126 -8.66 1.24 -7.89
N MET A 127 -7.49 1.60 -7.34
CA MET A 127 -7.32 1.85 -5.90
C MET A 127 -8.14 3.04 -5.40
N VAL A 128 -8.27 4.07 -6.23
CA VAL A 128 -9.01 5.29 -5.89
C VAL A 128 -10.51 5.08 -6.06
N ILE A 129 -10.91 4.55 -7.21
CA ILE A 129 -12.31 4.40 -7.59
C ILE A 129 -13.01 3.31 -6.77
N SER A 130 -12.30 2.23 -6.34
CA SER A 130 -12.90 1.21 -5.47
C SER A 130 -13.46 1.80 -4.17
N ARG A 131 -12.71 2.70 -3.52
CA ARG A 131 -13.17 3.39 -2.29
C ARG A 131 -14.38 4.28 -2.57
N ALA A 132 -14.43 4.92 -3.74
CA ALA A 132 -15.57 5.72 -4.15
C ALA A 132 -16.81 4.85 -4.41
N ILE A 133 -16.67 3.73 -5.13
CA ILE A 133 -17.75 2.78 -5.38
C ILE A 133 -18.31 2.20 -4.08
N ILE A 134 -17.43 1.83 -3.12
CA ILE A 134 -17.88 1.35 -1.81
C ILE A 134 -18.72 2.41 -1.10
N ARG A 135 -18.30 3.67 -1.11
CA ARG A 135 -19.07 4.78 -0.52
C ARG A 135 -20.39 5.07 -1.24
N ASP A 136 -20.43 4.81 -2.55
CA ASP A 136 -21.63 5.05 -3.37
C ASP A 136 -22.68 3.93 -3.19
N LEU A 137 -22.26 2.67 -2.90
CA LEU A 137 -23.12 1.49 -2.84
C LEU A 137 -23.51 1.08 -1.42
N TYR A 138 -22.63 1.27 -0.42
CA TYR A 138 -22.86 0.80 0.95
C TYR A 138 -23.32 1.92 1.88
N GLU A 139 -24.06 1.56 2.93
CA GLU A 139 -24.43 2.45 4.01
C GLU A 139 -23.19 2.89 4.80
N ARG A 140 -23.22 4.11 5.37
CA ARG A 140 -22.08 4.76 6.03
C ARG A 140 -21.39 3.86 7.07
N GLU A 141 -22.20 3.10 7.83
CA GLU A 141 -21.77 2.18 8.90
C GLU A 141 -20.96 0.99 8.36
N ARG A 142 -21.22 0.56 7.12
CA ARG A 142 -20.58 -0.60 6.46
C ARG A 142 -19.40 -0.24 5.57
N VAL A 143 -19.23 1.03 5.20
CA VAL A 143 -18.16 1.48 4.30
C VAL A 143 -16.78 1.08 4.82
N GLY A 144 -16.49 1.32 6.10
CA GLY A 144 -15.20 1.00 6.71
C GLY A 144 -14.88 -0.51 6.67
N ALA A 145 -15.87 -1.33 7.02
CA ALA A 145 -15.73 -2.80 7.00
C ALA A 145 -15.47 -3.33 5.58
N MET A 146 -16.16 -2.79 4.57
CA MET A 146 -15.97 -3.20 3.17
C MET A 146 -14.61 -2.78 2.62
N ILE A 147 -14.14 -1.57 2.92
CA ILE A 147 -12.78 -1.13 2.53
C ILE A 147 -11.74 -2.04 3.18
N SER A 148 -11.87 -2.34 4.46
CA SER A 148 -10.95 -3.22 5.19
C SER A 148 -10.94 -4.64 4.62
N LEU A 149 -12.09 -5.19 4.26
CA LEU A 149 -12.21 -6.51 3.63
C LEU A 149 -11.50 -6.55 2.27
N VAL A 150 -11.73 -5.55 1.41
CA VAL A 150 -11.08 -5.46 0.10
C VAL A 150 -9.56 -5.37 0.25
N ILE A 151 -9.07 -4.54 1.18
CA ILE A 151 -7.63 -4.42 1.47
C ILE A 151 -7.06 -5.74 1.99
N ALA A 152 -7.73 -6.41 2.92
CA ALA A 152 -7.25 -7.67 3.50
C ALA A 152 -7.08 -8.77 2.43
N VAL A 153 -8.05 -8.92 1.52
CA VAL A 153 -7.96 -9.91 0.44
C VAL A 153 -6.89 -9.52 -0.58
N MET A 154 -6.80 -8.22 -0.92
CA MET A 154 -5.76 -7.70 -1.82
C MET A 154 -4.35 -7.95 -1.26
N MET A 155 -4.16 -7.80 0.05
CA MET A 155 -2.85 -8.01 0.69
C MET A 155 -2.30 -9.42 0.48
N ILE A 156 -3.16 -10.45 0.48
CA ILE A 156 -2.73 -11.83 0.22
C ILE A 156 -2.12 -11.95 -1.18
N ALA A 157 -2.79 -11.41 -2.20
CA ALA A 157 -2.27 -11.42 -3.57
C ALA A 157 -0.96 -10.62 -3.70
N GLN A 158 -0.88 -9.47 -3.01
CA GLN A 158 0.31 -8.63 -2.98
C GLN A 158 1.51 -9.33 -2.32
N MET A 159 1.27 -10.10 -1.24
CA MET A 159 2.32 -10.88 -0.57
C MET A 159 2.92 -11.96 -1.47
N LEU A 160 2.09 -12.61 -2.29
CA LEU A 160 2.53 -13.66 -3.20
C LEU A 160 3.18 -13.11 -4.48
N SER A 161 3.00 -11.83 -4.78
CA SER A 161 3.47 -11.22 -6.02
C SER A 161 5.00 -11.29 -6.20
N PRO A 162 5.86 -11.04 -5.20
CA PRO A 162 7.30 -11.17 -5.38
C PRO A 162 7.75 -12.61 -5.64
N LEU A 163 7.10 -13.58 -5.00
CA LEU A 163 7.37 -15.00 -5.25
C LEU A 163 7.01 -15.38 -6.69
N THR A 164 5.79 -15.05 -7.13
CA THR A 164 5.36 -15.34 -8.51
C THR A 164 6.22 -14.60 -9.52
N GLY A 165 6.58 -13.34 -9.25
CA GLY A 165 7.48 -12.55 -10.09
C GLY A 165 8.88 -13.15 -10.19
N GLY A 166 9.45 -13.59 -9.07
CA GLY A 166 10.76 -14.23 -9.04
C GLY A 166 10.79 -15.58 -9.76
N LEU A 167 9.74 -16.40 -9.62
CA LEU A 167 9.61 -17.66 -10.35
C LEU A 167 9.49 -17.43 -11.86
N ILE A 168 8.67 -16.48 -12.28
CA ILE A 168 8.49 -16.12 -13.69
C ILE A 168 9.79 -15.57 -14.27
N GLU A 169 10.47 -14.67 -13.56
CA GLU A 169 11.72 -14.09 -14.01
C GLU A 169 12.80 -15.15 -14.17
N THR A 170 12.96 -16.04 -13.18
CA THR A 170 13.97 -17.11 -13.22
C THR A 170 13.71 -18.12 -14.35
N ALA A 171 12.44 -18.43 -14.67
CA ALA A 171 12.09 -19.43 -15.68
C ALA A 171 12.00 -18.86 -17.10
N PHE A 172 11.50 -17.63 -17.27
CA PHE A 172 11.12 -17.06 -18.56
C PHE A 172 11.69 -15.65 -18.82
N GLY A 173 12.45 -15.11 -17.84
CA GLY A 173 13.01 -13.75 -17.91
C GLY A 173 12.01 -12.65 -17.55
N TRP A 174 12.53 -11.44 -17.32
CA TRP A 174 11.78 -10.30 -16.80
C TRP A 174 10.60 -9.85 -17.69
N ARG A 175 10.69 -10.02 -19.01
CA ARG A 175 9.60 -9.65 -19.93
C ARG A 175 8.33 -10.49 -19.70
N ALA A 176 8.48 -11.72 -19.25
CA ALA A 176 7.36 -12.63 -19.00
C ALA A 176 6.44 -12.12 -17.89
N ILE A 177 6.96 -11.33 -16.95
CA ILE A 177 6.19 -10.68 -15.88
C ILE A 177 5.09 -9.78 -16.50
N PHE A 178 5.42 -9.05 -17.57
CA PHE A 178 4.47 -8.13 -18.22
C PHE A 178 3.36 -8.86 -18.98
N TYR A 179 3.60 -10.08 -19.50
CA TYR A 179 2.51 -10.89 -20.09
C TYR A 179 1.48 -11.24 -19.01
N VAL A 180 1.92 -11.64 -17.83
CA VAL A 180 1.01 -11.96 -16.71
C VAL A 180 0.27 -10.72 -16.24
N ILE A 181 0.96 -9.59 -16.04
CA ILE A 181 0.35 -8.32 -15.63
C ILE A 181 -0.69 -7.86 -16.65
N THR A 182 -0.37 -7.94 -17.95
CA THR A 182 -1.31 -7.59 -19.04
C THR A 182 -2.54 -8.47 -19.00
N GLY A 183 -2.37 -9.78 -18.83
CA GLY A 183 -3.48 -10.73 -18.71
C GLY A 183 -4.40 -10.40 -17.53
N VAL A 184 -3.83 -10.17 -16.36
CA VAL A 184 -4.60 -9.80 -15.16
C VAL A 184 -5.34 -8.47 -15.36
N ALA A 185 -4.66 -7.44 -15.91
CA ALA A 185 -5.27 -6.14 -16.16
C ALA A 185 -6.40 -6.23 -17.19
N LEU A 186 -6.20 -6.98 -18.27
CA LEU A 186 -7.20 -7.20 -19.32
C LEU A 186 -8.42 -7.96 -18.79
N LEU A 187 -8.20 -9.05 -18.05
CA LEU A 187 -9.29 -9.81 -17.42
C LEU A 187 -10.07 -8.95 -16.44
N THR A 188 -9.38 -8.12 -15.65
CA THR A 188 -10.02 -7.17 -14.74
C THR A 188 -10.84 -6.13 -15.50
N ALA A 189 -10.30 -5.57 -16.59
CA ALA A 189 -11.01 -4.60 -17.42
C ALA A 189 -12.25 -5.21 -18.07
N LEU A 190 -12.15 -6.43 -18.60
CA LEU A 190 -13.28 -7.16 -19.20
C LEU A 190 -14.36 -7.48 -18.15
N ALA A 191 -13.95 -7.97 -16.98
CA ALA A 191 -14.89 -8.26 -15.90
C ALA A 191 -15.65 -7.00 -15.44
N ILE A 192 -14.96 -5.87 -15.33
CA ILE A 192 -15.57 -4.57 -15.01
C ILE A 192 -16.49 -4.09 -16.12
N ALA A 193 -16.07 -4.23 -17.40
CA ALA A 193 -16.88 -3.85 -18.53
C ALA A 193 -18.20 -4.63 -18.62
N ILE A 194 -18.19 -5.90 -18.23
CA ILE A 194 -19.38 -6.77 -18.26
C ILE A 194 -20.26 -6.58 -17.01
N ALA A 195 -19.66 -6.57 -15.80
CA ALA A 195 -20.40 -6.76 -14.57
C ALA A 195 -20.55 -5.49 -13.71
N LEU A 196 -19.72 -4.45 -13.88
CA LEU A 196 -19.82 -3.24 -13.06
C LEU A 196 -20.74 -2.20 -13.72
N PRO A 197 -21.90 -1.85 -13.10
CA PRO A 197 -22.72 -0.74 -13.58
C PRO A 197 -22.07 0.61 -13.22
N GLU A 198 -22.56 1.71 -13.81
CA GLU A 198 -22.18 3.05 -13.37
C GLU A 198 -22.78 3.31 -11.98
N THR A 199 -21.91 3.67 -11.02
CA THR A 199 -22.32 3.85 -9.62
C THR A 199 -22.33 5.32 -9.19
N ARG A 200 -21.92 6.23 -10.07
CA ARG A 200 -21.87 7.67 -9.77
C ARG A 200 -23.25 8.16 -9.33
N ARG A 201 -23.30 8.72 -8.12
CA ARG A 201 -24.45 9.51 -7.66
C ARG A 201 -24.18 10.98 -7.96
N VAL A 202 -25.14 11.64 -8.60
CA VAL A 202 -25.09 13.10 -8.79
C VAL A 202 -25.14 13.73 -7.39
N ARG A 203 -24.00 14.20 -6.90
CA ARG A 203 -23.90 14.85 -5.60
C ARG A 203 -24.26 16.32 -5.79
N ALA A 204 -25.17 16.84 -4.95
CA ALA A 204 -25.38 18.28 -4.84
C ALA A 204 -24.04 18.95 -4.47
N GLU A 205 -23.70 20.01 -5.15
CA GLU A 205 -22.48 20.81 -4.94
C GLU A 205 -22.41 21.26 -3.48
N GLY A 206 -21.40 20.79 -2.73
CA GLY A 206 -21.21 21.20 -1.35
C GLY A 206 -20.09 20.41 -0.67
N GLY A 207 -18.86 20.91 -0.74
CA GLY A 207 -17.73 20.37 -0.01
C GLY A 207 -16.42 20.50 -0.81
N GLY A 208 -15.83 21.69 -0.83
CA GLY A 208 -14.60 21.95 -1.57
C GLY A 208 -13.41 21.24 -0.91
N PHE A 209 -12.71 20.40 -1.69
CA PHE A 209 -11.45 19.73 -1.35
C PHE A 209 -10.43 20.64 -0.62
N ARG A 210 -10.43 21.94 -0.90
CA ARG A 210 -9.49 22.92 -0.31
C ARG A 210 -9.72 23.23 1.17
N GLY A 211 -10.96 23.26 1.65
CA GLY A 211 -11.28 23.57 3.05
C GLY A 211 -10.88 22.47 4.02
N ASP A 212 -11.01 21.21 3.60
CA ASP A 212 -10.71 20.03 4.43
C ASP A 212 -9.21 19.81 4.61
N VAL A 213 -8.40 20.08 3.58
CA VAL A 213 -6.94 19.91 3.62
C VAL A 213 -6.29 20.88 4.61
N GLY A 214 -6.66 22.17 4.58
CA GLY A 214 -6.09 23.18 5.48
C GLY A 214 -6.32 22.84 6.96
N GLY A 215 -7.52 22.39 7.28
CA GLY A 215 -7.86 22.00 8.65
C GLY A 215 -7.20 20.72 9.16
N LEU A 216 -6.83 19.79 8.28
CA LEU A 216 -6.06 18.59 8.63
C LEU A 216 -4.59 18.93 8.92
N LEU A 217 -3.98 19.76 8.08
CA LEU A 217 -2.57 20.14 8.20
C LEU A 217 -2.27 21.04 9.42
N THR A 218 -3.27 21.63 10.05
CA THR A 218 -3.12 22.39 11.30
C THR A 218 -3.25 21.53 12.55
N SER A 219 -3.79 20.31 12.44
CA SER A 219 -3.95 19.39 13.56
C SER A 219 -2.66 18.63 13.87
N ARG A 220 -2.06 18.91 15.04
CA ARG A 220 -0.86 18.18 15.52
C ARG A 220 -1.09 16.69 15.63
N ALA A 221 -2.27 16.26 16.08
CA ALA A 221 -2.61 14.85 16.19
C ALA A 221 -2.64 14.17 14.82
N PHE A 222 -3.30 14.80 13.82
CA PHE A 222 -3.31 14.28 12.46
C PHE A 222 -1.90 14.16 11.89
N ILE A 223 -1.08 15.22 12.01
CA ILE A 223 0.31 15.21 11.53
C ILE A 223 1.11 14.10 12.21
N GLY A 224 0.94 13.90 13.52
CA GLY A 224 1.64 12.87 14.27
C GLY A 224 1.34 11.46 13.76
N TYR A 225 0.06 11.12 13.68
CA TYR A 225 -0.34 9.81 13.16
C TYR A 225 0.02 9.62 11.68
N ALA A 226 -0.17 10.66 10.86
CA ALA A 226 0.17 10.59 9.43
C ALA A 226 1.67 10.40 9.20
N LEU A 227 2.53 11.13 9.93
CA LEU A 227 3.98 10.96 9.85
C LEU A 227 4.42 9.58 10.35
N CYS A 228 3.83 9.10 11.46
CA CYS A 228 4.10 7.76 11.98
C CYS A 228 3.80 6.69 10.92
N GLN A 229 2.62 6.76 10.27
CA GLN A 229 2.22 5.86 9.20
C GLN A 229 3.14 5.97 7.97
N VAL A 230 3.47 7.20 7.54
CA VAL A 230 4.33 7.42 6.38
C VAL A 230 5.73 6.87 6.66
N LEU A 231 6.36 7.18 7.80
CA LEU A 231 7.69 6.69 8.16
C LEU A 231 7.72 5.17 8.33
N ALA A 232 6.72 4.56 8.95
CA ALA A 232 6.61 3.11 9.05
C ALA A 232 6.57 2.45 7.65
N SER A 233 5.83 3.01 6.71
CA SER A 233 5.77 2.49 5.35
C SER A 233 7.10 2.58 4.59
N GLN A 234 7.95 3.58 4.91
CA GLN A 234 9.25 3.75 4.25
C GLN A 234 10.21 2.59 4.53
N ILE A 235 10.08 1.92 5.66
CA ILE A 235 10.88 0.73 6.01
C ILE A 235 10.69 -0.37 4.95
N ILE A 236 9.44 -0.58 4.52
CA ILE A 236 9.12 -1.55 3.47
C ILE A 236 9.78 -1.14 2.15
N PHE A 237 9.70 0.14 1.78
CA PHE A 237 10.19 0.62 0.49
C PHE A 237 11.73 0.66 0.42
N VAL A 238 12.42 1.06 1.49
CA VAL A 238 13.89 0.99 1.56
C VAL A 238 14.36 -0.45 1.43
N PHE A 239 13.74 -1.37 2.17
CA PHE A 239 14.10 -2.78 2.13
C PHE A 239 13.74 -3.43 0.78
N ALA A 240 12.60 -3.10 0.20
CA ALA A 240 12.19 -3.57 -1.13
C ALA A 240 13.11 -3.05 -2.25
N GLY A 241 13.66 -1.84 -2.10
CA GLY A 241 14.63 -1.28 -3.05
C GLY A 241 16.00 -1.96 -2.97
N GLY A 242 16.53 -2.19 -1.77
CA GLY A 242 17.88 -2.76 -1.56
C GLY A 242 17.94 -4.27 -1.57
N GLY A 243 16.88 -4.93 -1.11
CA GLY A 243 16.83 -6.38 -0.91
C GLY A 243 17.15 -7.22 -2.14
N PRO A 244 16.60 -6.94 -3.34
CA PRO A 244 16.91 -7.69 -4.54
C PRO A 244 18.41 -7.71 -4.87
N TYR A 245 19.08 -6.56 -4.76
CA TYR A 245 20.51 -6.45 -5.05
C TYR A 245 21.38 -7.18 -4.04
N ILE A 246 21.01 -7.13 -2.75
CA ILE A 246 21.71 -7.89 -1.72
C ILE A 246 21.57 -9.39 -1.96
N VAL A 247 20.35 -9.89 -2.15
CA VAL A 247 20.11 -11.34 -2.27
C VAL A 247 20.64 -11.88 -3.59
N VAL A 248 20.34 -11.21 -4.71
CA VAL A 248 20.71 -11.75 -6.04
C VAL A 248 22.16 -11.43 -6.36
N THR A 249 22.62 -10.18 -6.15
CA THR A 249 23.95 -9.77 -6.60
C THR A 249 25.04 -10.06 -5.58
N GLN A 250 24.81 -9.78 -4.26
CA GLN A 250 25.85 -9.98 -3.24
C GLN A 250 25.87 -11.42 -2.72
N MET A 251 24.69 -12.03 -2.45
CA MET A 251 24.60 -13.38 -1.92
C MET A 251 24.57 -14.46 -3.01
N GLY A 252 24.50 -14.07 -4.32
CA GLY A 252 24.49 -15.00 -5.45
C GLY A 252 23.26 -15.92 -5.51
N ARG A 253 22.11 -15.45 -4.98
CA ARG A 253 20.87 -16.24 -4.95
C ARG A 253 19.99 -15.92 -6.14
N THR A 254 18.97 -16.74 -6.38
CA THR A 254 18.02 -16.54 -7.48
C THR A 254 16.97 -15.47 -7.13
N SER A 255 16.39 -14.86 -8.17
CA SER A 255 15.24 -13.96 -8.03
C SER A 255 14.03 -14.67 -7.41
N ALA A 256 13.87 -15.98 -7.65
CA ALA A 256 12.83 -16.80 -7.02
C ALA A 256 13.05 -16.92 -5.51
N GLU A 257 14.30 -17.13 -5.06
CA GLU A 257 14.64 -17.20 -3.64
C GLU A 257 14.40 -15.86 -2.93
N TYR A 258 14.79 -14.72 -3.54
CA TYR A 258 14.42 -13.40 -3.04
C TYR A 258 12.89 -13.24 -2.91
N GLY A 259 12.15 -13.62 -3.96
CA GLY A 259 10.70 -13.56 -3.99
C GLY A 259 10.05 -14.36 -2.86
N ALA A 260 10.57 -15.58 -2.58
CA ALA A 260 10.10 -16.42 -1.49
C ALA A 260 10.32 -15.79 -0.11
N TRP A 261 11.52 -15.26 0.15
CA TRP A 261 11.83 -14.60 1.40
C TRP A 261 11.02 -13.31 1.58
N PHE A 262 10.83 -12.53 0.51
CA PHE A 262 10.00 -11.34 0.58
C PHE A 262 8.52 -11.68 0.84
N ALA A 263 8.00 -12.75 0.24
CA ALA A 263 6.66 -13.26 0.54
C ALA A 263 6.52 -13.68 2.01
N ALA A 264 7.56 -14.30 2.60
CA ALA A 264 7.59 -14.65 4.01
C ALA A 264 7.55 -13.41 4.93
N THR A 265 8.20 -12.30 4.55
CA THR A 265 8.06 -11.02 5.29
C THR A 265 6.64 -10.44 5.17
N GLY A 266 6.00 -10.61 4.01
CA GLY A 266 4.59 -10.27 3.82
C GLY A 266 3.68 -11.11 4.73
N PHE A 267 3.95 -12.41 4.88
CA PHE A 267 3.22 -13.25 5.81
C PHE A 267 3.41 -12.80 7.27
N ALA A 268 4.62 -12.41 7.68
CA ALA A 268 4.86 -11.83 9.00
C ALA A 268 4.06 -10.52 9.21
N TYR A 269 3.94 -9.67 8.17
CA TYR A 269 3.08 -8.49 8.21
C TYR A 269 1.59 -8.86 8.41
N LEU A 270 1.11 -9.93 7.75
CA LEU A 270 -0.26 -10.43 7.98
C LEU A 270 -0.45 -10.91 9.42
N VAL A 271 0.51 -11.64 9.98
CA VAL A 271 0.49 -12.06 11.39
C VAL A 271 0.39 -10.83 12.31
N GLY A 272 1.15 -9.77 12.05
CA GLY A 272 1.06 -8.51 12.79
C GLY A 272 -0.34 -7.88 12.74
N ASN A 273 -0.99 -7.87 11.57
CA ASN A 273 -2.37 -7.40 11.45
C ASN A 273 -3.36 -8.28 12.25
N LEU A 274 -3.21 -9.61 12.22
CA LEU A 274 -4.07 -10.52 12.99
C LEU A 274 -3.88 -10.34 14.50
N VAL A 275 -2.65 -10.13 14.96
CA VAL A 275 -2.34 -9.79 16.36
C VAL A 275 -3.00 -8.46 16.73
N CYS A 276 -2.91 -7.45 15.86
CA CYS A 276 -3.55 -6.16 16.07
C CYS A 276 -5.07 -6.30 16.23
N VAL A 277 -5.74 -7.05 15.36
CA VAL A 277 -7.20 -7.30 15.43
C VAL A 277 -7.59 -7.96 16.76
N ARG A 278 -6.79 -8.91 17.26
CA ARG A 278 -7.07 -9.58 18.55
C ARG A 278 -6.83 -8.67 19.76
N LEU A 279 -5.88 -7.78 19.70
CA LEU A 279 -5.50 -6.90 20.81
C LEU A 279 -6.31 -5.60 20.84
N ALA A 280 -6.82 -5.12 19.70
CA ALA A 280 -7.55 -3.87 19.57
C ALA A 280 -8.75 -3.72 20.52
N PRO A 281 -9.56 -4.78 20.83
CA PRO A 281 -10.66 -4.63 21.78
C PRO A 281 -10.22 -4.42 23.23
N ARG A 282 -8.94 -4.70 23.58
CA ARG A 282 -8.43 -4.69 24.95
C ARG A 282 -7.45 -3.58 25.25
N HIS A 283 -6.96 -2.89 24.22
CA HIS A 283 -5.89 -1.92 24.37
C HIS A 283 -6.19 -0.66 23.59
N SER A 284 -5.77 0.50 24.10
CA SER A 284 -5.87 1.77 23.37
C SER A 284 -4.99 1.75 22.11
N LEU A 285 -5.38 2.56 21.15
CA LEU A 285 -4.70 2.72 19.87
C LEU A 285 -3.21 3.09 20.07
N GLU A 286 -2.92 3.97 20.99
CA GLU A 286 -1.55 4.40 21.31
C GLU A 286 -0.72 3.27 21.93
N LYS A 287 -1.30 2.47 22.85
CA LYS A 287 -0.61 1.30 23.44
C LYS A 287 -0.23 0.29 22.35
N LEU A 288 -1.11 0.08 21.36
CA LEU A 288 -0.81 -0.79 20.22
C LEU A 288 0.28 -0.21 19.32
N ILE A 289 0.27 1.10 19.05
CA ILE A 289 1.36 1.74 18.29
C ILE A 289 2.69 1.54 19.02
N TRP A 290 2.76 1.77 20.34
CA TRP A 290 3.98 1.57 21.11
C TRP A 290 4.46 0.12 21.12
N LEU A 291 3.55 -0.86 21.21
CA LEU A 291 3.89 -2.27 21.09
C LEU A 291 4.49 -2.57 19.70
N GLY A 292 3.88 -2.07 18.65
CA GLY A 292 4.37 -2.23 17.29
C GLY A 292 5.74 -1.58 17.07
N LEU A 293 5.95 -0.36 17.61
CA LEU A 293 7.23 0.34 17.57
C LEU A 293 8.33 -0.41 18.35
N ALA A 294 8.00 -0.96 19.50
CA ALA A 294 8.96 -1.77 20.28
C ALA A 294 9.44 -2.99 19.47
N LEU A 295 8.51 -3.74 18.85
CA LEU A 295 8.85 -4.87 17.97
C LEU A 295 9.68 -4.43 16.78
N GLN A 296 9.28 -3.33 16.12
CA GLN A 296 9.95 -2.78 14.94
C GLN A 296 11.39 -2.34 15.26
N VAL A 297 11.59 -1.60 16.34
CA VAL A 297 12.93 -1.16 16.78
C VAL A 297 13.78 -2.36 17.22
N THR A 298 13.22 -3.29 18.00
CA THR A 298 13.94 -4.50 18.43
C THR A 298 14.40 -5.33 17.23
N GLY A 299 13.52 -5.60 16.28
CA GLY A 299 13.86 -6.32 15.05
C GLY A 299 14.93 -5.60 14.23
N SER A 300 14.86 -4.26 14.13
CA SER A 300 15.85 -3.45 13.41
C SER A 300 17.22 -3.45 14.11
N VAL A 301 17.25 -3.38 15.45
CA VAL A 301 18.49 -3.50 16.23
C VAL A 301 19.12 -4.88 16.05
N LEU A 302 18.35 -5.95 16.16
CA LEU A 302 18.83 -7.31 15.91
C LEU A 302 19.39 -7.46 14.49
N ASN A 303 18.70 -6.90 13.48
CA ASN A 303 19.15 -6.93 12.09
C ASN A 303 20.50 -6.19 11.93
N LEU A 304 20.66 -5.04 12.57
CA LEU A 304 21.92 -4.30 12.57
C LEU A 304 23.05 -5.06 13.30
N CYS A 305 22.78 -5.59 14.50
CA CYS A 305 23.77 -6.38 15.26
C CYS A 305 24.26 -7.58 14.45
N TRP A 306 23.37 -8.31 13.78
CA TRP A 306 23.75 -9.44 12.94
C TRP A 306 24.50 -9.02 11.68
N SER A 307 24.20 -7.84 11.16
CA SER A 307 24.95 -7.26 10.04
C SER A 307 26.39 -6.90 10.46
N ILE A 308 26.58 -6.31 11.65
CA ILE A 308 27.90 -6.01 12.22
C ILE A 308 28.68 -7.30 12.49
N ALA A 309 28.03 -8.32 13.01
CA ALA A 309 28.65 -9.63 13.28
C ALA A 309 28.93 -10.47 12.01
N GLY A 310 28.54 -9.97 10.83
CA GLY A 310 28.72 -10.70 9.56
C GLY A 310 27.80 -11.92 9.40
N ILE A 311 26.76 -12.08 10.22
CA ILE A 311 25.81 -13.20 10.20
C ILE A 311 24.84 -13.07 9.01
N ASN A 312 24.52 -11.84 8.60
CA ASN A 312 23.57 -11.55 7.50
C ASN A 312 24.15 -11.83 6.09
N GLN A 313 25.01 -12.83 5.96
CA GLN A 313 25.56 -13.31 4.68
C GLN A 313 24.63 -14.31 3.96
N VAL A 314 23.54 -14.70 4.62
CA VAL A 314 22.55 -15.62 4.08
C VAL A 314 21.15 -15.03 4.27
N PRO A 315 20.21 -15.26 3.33
CA PRO A 315 18.88 -14.65 3.35
C PRO A 315 18.09 -14.92 4.65
N GLN A 316 18.26 -16.11 5.24
CA GLN A 316 17.52 -16.54 6.43
C GLN A 316 17.65 -15.56 7.61
N TRP A 317 18.85 -15.08 7.86
CA TRP A 317 19.11 -14.17 8.99
C TRP A 317 18.66 -12.73 8.68
N LEU A 318 18.91 -12.26 7.45
CA LEU A 318 18.46 -10.94 7.01
C LEU A 318 16.94 -10.82 7.05
N PHE A 319 16.24 -11.80 6.48
CA PHE A 319 14.78 -11.79 6.43
C PHE A 319 14.14 -12.24 7.74
N GLY A 320 14.78 -13.10 8.53
CA GLY A 320 14.27 -13.53 9.84
C GLY A 320 14.10 -12.35 10.80
N THR A 321 15.09 -11.48 10.90
CA THR A 321 14.97 -10.24 11.70
C THR A 321 14.01 -9.24 11.06
N GLN A 322 13.99 -9.15 9.73
CA GLN A 322 13.05 -8.30 9.02
C GLN A 322 11.58 -8.73 9.23
N MET A 323 11.31 -10.03 9.43
CA MET A 323 9.97 -10.50 9.79
C MET A 323 9.49 -9.91 11.13
N ILE A 324 10.38 -9.80 12.13
CA ILE A 324 10.04 -9.17 13.41
C ILE A 324 9.67 -7.68 13.18
N VAL A 325 10.48 -6.99 12.37
CA VAL A 325 10.19 -5.60 11.96
C VAL A 325 8.82 -5.51 11.29
N MET A 326 8.47 -6.44 10.40
CA MET A 326 7.19 -6.44 9.67
C MET A 326 5.98 -6.70 10.55
N VAL A 327 6.08 -7.57 11.56
CA VAL A 327 5.03 -7.75 12.57
C VAL A 327 4.75 -6.43 13.29
N GLY A 328 5.79 -5.76 13.79
CA GLY A 328 5.67 -4.46 14.44
C GLY A 328 5.12 -3.38 13.50
N ASN A 329 5.62 -3.34 12.27
CA ASN A 329 5.23 -2.38 11.25
C ASN A 329 3.72 -2.47 10.92
N ALA A 330 3.17 -3.68 10.81
CA ALA A 330 1.75 -3.89 10.56
C ALA A 330 0.88 -3.29 11.67
N ILE A 331 1.25 -3.50 12.93
CA ILE A 331 0.54 -2.95 14.09
C ILE A 331 0.61 -1.42 14.08
N VAL A 332 1.80 -0.85 13.83
CA VAL A 332 2.00 0.61 13.75
C VAL A 332 1.13 1.20 12.65
N MET A 333 1.21 0.67 11.43
CA MET A 333 0.50 1.23 10.27
C MET A 333 -1.02 1.19 10.46
N ALA A 334 -1.57 0.05 10.89
CA ALA A 334 -3.02 -0.10 11.08
C ALA A 334 -3.58 0.93 12.08
N ASN A 335 -2.91 1.08 13.23
CA ASN A 335 -3.36 1.98 14.28
C ASN A 335 -3.08 3.46 13.95
N SER A 336 -1.97 3.78 13.28
CA SER A 336 -1.67 5.15 12.88
C SER A 336 -2.66 5.67 11.82
N VAL A 337 -3.08 4.83 10.86
CA VAL A 337 -4.15 5.18 9.91
C VAL A 337 -5.47 5.40 10.63
N ALA A 338 -5.84 4.51 11.55
CA ALA A 338 -7.07 4.65 12.35
C ALA A 338 -7.05 5.95 13.17
N GLY A 339 -5.93 6.25 13.84
CA GLY A 339 -5.73 7.49 14.59
C GLY A 339 -5.84 8.74 13.72
N ALA A 340 -5.19 8.76 12.55
CA ALA A 340 -5.26 9.90 11.65
C ALA A 340 -6.69 10.17 11.15
N ILE A 341 -7.44 9.12 10.81
CA ILE A 341 -8.84 9.25 10.34
C ILE A 341 -9.77 9.69 11.48
N SER A 342 -9.53 9.24 12.71
CA SER A 342 -10.39 9.57 13.87
C SER A 342 -10.34 11.04 14.27
N VAL A 343 -9.26 11.77 13.91
CA VAL A 343 -9.11 13.20 14.20
C VAL A 343 -10.20 14.04 13.51
N ARG A 344 -10.56 13.71 12.27
CA ARG A 344 -11.63 14.36 11.51
C ARG A 344 -12.33 13.35 10.61
N PRO A 345 -13.35 12.66 11.12
CA PRO A 345 -14.08 11.63 10.36
C PRO A 345 -14.73 12.17 9.06
N GLU A 346 -15.10 13.46 9.03
CA GLU A 346 -15.71 14.10 7.87
C GLU A 346 -14.73 14.20 6.70
N ALA A 347 -13.42 14.34 6.99
CA ALA A 347 -12.34 14.47 6.01
C ALA A 347 -11.57 13.15 5.78
N ALA A 348 -12.09 11.99 6.21
CA ALA A 348 -11.42 10.70 6.14
C ALA A 348 -10.91 10.33 4.72
N GLY A 349 -11.67 10.68 3.69
CA GLY A 349 -11.29 10.47 2.29
C GLY A 349 -10.07 11.29 1.88
N THR A 350 -10.07 12.58 2.24
CA THR A 350 -8.96 13.51 1.98
C THR A 350 -7.72 13.12 2.78
N ALA A 351 -7.88 12.75 4.05
CA ALA A 351 -6.80 12.29 4.92
C ALA A 351 -6.11 11.04 4.36
N SER A 352 -6.88 10.01 3.99
CA SER A 352 -6.32 8.77 3.43
C SER A 352 -5.67 8.98 2.06
N GLY A 353 -6.20 9.87 1.22
CA GLY A 353 -5.61 10.24 -0.06
C GLY A 353 -4.27 10.96 0.11
N ALA A 354 -4.19 11.94 1.02
CA ALA A 354 -2.97 12.67 1.33
C ALA A 354 -1.88 11.74 1.91
N MET A 355 -2.24 10.88 2.86
CA MET A 355 -1.31 9.88 3.40
C MET A 355 -0.80 8.92 2.32
N GLY A 356 -1.67 8.43 1.45
CA GLY A 356 -1.27 7.55 0.35
C GLY A 356 -0.36 8.24 -0.67
N PHE A 357 -0.63 9.50 -1.01
CA PHE A 357 0.25 10.30 -1.86
C PHE A 357 1.64 10.48 -1.24
N LEU A 358 1.71 10.90 0.03
CA LEU A 358 2.98 11.06 0.75
C LEU A 358 3.72 9.72 0.88
N GLN A 359 3.01 8.64 1.19
CA GLN A 359 3.57 7.30 1.28
C GLN A 359 4.26 6.88 -0.02
N MET A 360 3.60 7.02 -1.15
CA MET A 360 4.16 6.62 -2.44
C MET A 360 5.22 7.60 -2.95
N GLY A 361 5.01 8.90 -2.78
CA GLY A 361 5.96 9.93 -3.20
C GLY A 361 7.29 9.84 -2.46
N ILE A 362 7.26 9.81 -1.13
CA ILE A 362 8.48 9.62 -0.31
C ILE A 362 9.04 8.21 -0.51
N GLY A 363 8.16 7.20 -0.61
CA GLY A 363 8.54 5.82 -0.86
C GLY A 363 9.33 5.64 -2.15
N SER A 364 9.03 6.40 -3.20
CA SER A 364 9.80 6.36 -4.45
C SER A 364 11.26 6.78 -4.24
N LEU A 365 11.50 7.84 -3.46
CA LEU A 365 12.84 8.33 -3.13
C LEU A 365 13.59 7.36 -2.22
N LEU A 366 12.92 6.84 -1.19
CA LEU A 366 13.54 5.91 -0.24
C LEU A 366 13.74 4.51 -0.83
N SER A 367 12.92 4.08 -1.78
CA SER A 367 13.18 2.86 -2.55
C SER A 367 14.41 3.02 -3.44
N GLN A 368 14.61 4.19 -4.07
CA GLN A 368 15.83 4.52 -4.82
C GLN A 368 17.05 4.54 -3.91
N PHE A 369 16.94 5.15 -2.73
CA PHE A 369 18.00 5.15 -1.72
C PHE A 369 18.32 3.74 -1.23
N GLY A 370 17.31 2.89 -0.99
CA GLY A 370 17.49 1.48 -0.64
C GLY A 370 18.29 0.71 -1.70
N ALA A 371 17.96 0.91 -2.99
CA ALA A 371 18.70 0.31 -4.10
C ALA A 371 20.15 0.78 -4.16
N TYR A 372 20.41 2.07 -3.92
CA TYR A 372 21.76 2.60 -3.80
C TYR A 372 22.53 1.90 -2.68
N LEU A 373 21.92 1.75 -1.48
CA LEU A 373 22.54 1.08 -0.35
C LEU A 373 22.80 -0.41 -0.62
N GLY A 374 21.82 -1.11 -1.22
CA GLY A 374 21.95 -2.55 -1.53
C GLY A 374 22.87 -2.85 -2.71
N GLY A 375 23.14 -1.89 -3.59
CA GLY A 375 23.87 -2.15 -4.82
C GLY A 375 25.30 -1.60 -4.86
N HIS A 376 25.64 -0.58 -4.06
CA HIS A 376 26.98 0.02 -4.07
C HIS A 376 27.86 -0.46 -2.92
N PHE A 377 27.30 -1.03 -1.88
CA PHE A 377 28.04 -1.57 -0.75
C PHE A 377 28.06 -3.10 -0.82
N THR A 378 29.15 -3.71 -0.34
CA THR A 378 29.34 -5.16 -0.32
C THR A 378 28.78 -5.83 0.94
N THR A 379 28.18 -5.06 1.83
CA THR A 379 27.63 -5.55 3.11
C THR A 379 26.19 -5.10 3.27
N THR A 380 25.45 -5.83 4.12
CA THR A 380 24.05 -5.49 4.47
C THR A 380 23.95 -4.30 5.42
N LEU A 381 25.08 -3.86 6.02
CA LEU A 381 25.15 -2.86 7.10
C LEU A 381 24.48 -1.52 6.73
N PRO A 382 24.68 -0.92 5.55
CA PRO A 382 24.04 0.36 5.23
C PRO A 382 22.51 0.25 5.13
N LEU A 383 21.99 -0.85 4.55
CA LEU A 383 20.55 -1.07 4.44
C LEU A 383 19.90 -1.29 5.82
N THR A 384 20.51 -2.11 6.68
CA THR A 384 20.01 -2.38 8.03
C THR A 384 20.07 -1.15 8.93
N SER A 385 21.10 -0.31 8.77
CA SER A 385 21.21 0.99 9.45
C SER A 385 20.09 1.94 9.02
N ALA A 386 19.76 2.02 7.73
CA ALA A 386 18.67 2.85 7.25
C ALA A 386 17.30 2.39 7.79
N VAL A 387 17.07 1.08 7.89
CA VAL A 387 15.87 0.51 8.51
C VAL A 387 15.77 0.90 9.99
N LEU A 388 16.87 0.85 10.74
CA LEU A 388 16.91 1.26 12.14
C LEU A 388 16.65 2.75 12.31
N VAL A 389 17.28 3.60 11.48
CA VAL A 389 17.07 5.06 11.52
C VAL A 389 15.60 5.41 11.28
N LEU A 390 14.97 4.79 10.30
CA LEU A 390 13.54 4.99 10.04
C LEU A 390 12.65 4.49 11.18
N SER A 391 13.02 3.37 11.83
CA SER A 391 12.29 2.84 12.98
C SER A 391 12.39 3.78 14.20
N ILE A 392 13.56 4.35 14.46
CA ILE A 392 13.76 5.33 15.52
C ILE A 392 13.04 6.65 15.18
N ALA A 393 13.11 7.12 13.93
CA ALA A 393 12.40 8.31 13.51
C ALA A 393 10.88 8.16 13.69
N CYS A 394 10.33 6.98 13.36
CA CYS A 394 8.92 6.67 13.58
C CYS A 394 8.56 6.73 15.09
N ALA A 395 9.37 6.13 15.95
CA ALA A 395 9.20 6.18 17.42
C ALA A 395 9.30 7.60 17.96
N SER A 396 10.25 8.39 17.46
CA SER A 396 10.42 9.79 17.86
C SER A 396 9.21 10.65 17.49
N THR A 397 8.59 10.38 16.32
CA THR A 397 7.38 11.07 15.91
C THR A 397 6.24 10.85 16.91
N MET A 398 6.07 9.62 17.40
CA MET A 398 5.04 9.31 18.39
C MET A 398 5.28 10.03 19.73
N LEU A 399 6.56 10.20 20.15
CA LEU A 399 6.91 10.88 21.40
C LEU A 399 6.65 12.39 21.36
N PHE A 400 6.96 13.06 20.26
CA PHE A 400 7.02 14.52 20.19
C PHE A 400 5.81 15.15 19.47
N VAL A 401 5.21 14.45 18.54
CA VAL A 401 4.17 15.01 17.66
C VAL A 401 2.77 14.63 18.12
N VAL A 402 2.55 13.42 18.62
CA VAL A 402 1.25 13.02 19.16
C VAL A 402 1.05 13.63 20.55
N PRO A 403 0.06 14.52 20.74
CA PRO A 403 -0.14 15.17 22.01
C PRO A 403 -0.45 14.16 23.12
N ARG A 404 0.23 14.25 24.26
CA ARG A 404 -0.04 13.40 25.45
C ARG A 404 -1.49 13.45 25.94
N ARG A 405 -2.24 14.53 25.61
CA ARG A 405 -3.66 14.66 25.94
C ARG A 405 -4.56 13.61 25.26
N SER A 406 -4.17 13.09 24.10
CA SER A 406 -4.95 12.01 23.44
C SER A 406 -4.85 10.70 24.23
N LEU A 407 -3.75 10.47 24.92
CA LEU A 407 -3.54 9.31 25.79
C LEU A 407 -4.51 9.33 26.98
N VAL A 408 -4.66 10.49 27.63
CA VAL A 408 -5.49 10.68 28.82
C VAL A 408 -7.00 10.58 28.49
N VAL A 409 -7.42 11.14 27.36
CA VAL A 409 -8.83 11.07 26.93
C VAL A 409 -9.24 9.65 26.54
N SER A 410 -8.33 8.89 25.92
CA SER A 410 -8.57 7.48 25.58
C SER A 410 -8.69 6.60 26.83
N GLU A 411 -7.88 6.84 27.86
CA GLU A 411 -7.94 6.10 29.13
C GLU A 411 -9.22 6.43 29.89
N ALA A 412 -9.62 7.70 29.95
CA ALA A 412 -10.87 8.12 30.60
C ALA A 412 -12.14 7.55 29.91
N LEU A 413 -12.11 7.43 28.58
CA LEU A 413 -13.24 6.81 27.84
C LEU A 413 -13.32 5.30 28.04
N ILE A 414 -12.19 4.61 28.21
CA ILE A 414 -12.13 3.17 28.51
C ILE A 414 -12.63 2.94 29.95
N GLU A 415 -12.17 3.75 30.90
CA GLU A 415 -12.59 3.69 32.31
C GLU A 415 -14.09 3.96 32.46
N GLN A 416 -14.66 4.93 31.73
CA GLN A 416 -16.11 5.17 31.68
C GLN A 416 -16.89 4.02 31.03
N ALA A 417 -16.33 3.34 30.05
CA ALA A 417 -16.97 2.20 29.41
C ALA A 417 -16.99 0.98 30.38
N GLU A 418 -15.90 0.74 31.09
CA GLU A 418 -15.79 -0.31 32.10
C GLU A 418 -16.72 -0.05 33.32
N GLU A 419 -16.82 1.20 33.78
CA GLU A 419 -17.77 1.60 34.84
C GLU A 419 -19.23 1.42 34.42
N ASN A 420 -19.57 1.75 33.17
CA ASN A 420 -20.92 1.54 32.64
C ASN A 420 -21.28 0.06 32.48
N GLU A 421 -20.34 -0.81 32.14
CA GLU A 421 -20.57 -2.26 32.10
C GLU A 421 -20.69 -2.87 33.50
N ALA A 422 -19.93 -2.38 34.48
CA ALA A 422 -20.00 -2.83 35.85
C ALA A 422 -21.28 -2.35 36.57
N GLY A 423 -21.86 -1.23 36.15
CA GLY A 423 -23.12 -0.69 36.71
C GLY A 423 -24.40 -1.35 36.17
N VAL A 424 -24.30 -2.25 35.18
CA VAL A 424 -25.44 -2.97 34.55
C VAL A 424 -25.54 -4.41 35.06
N MET A 425 -24.60 -4.90 35.86
CA MET A 425 -24.68 -6.17 36.56
C MET A 425 -25.16 -5.97 37.99
#